data_3cc4e71cf04b7f562c29acdb4b9813a4
#
_entry.id   3cc4e71cf04b7f562c29acdb4b9813a4
#
_cell.length_a   1.000
_cell.length_b   1.000
_cell.length_c   1.000
_cell.angle_alpha   90.00
_cell.angle_beta   90.00
_cell.angle_gamma   90.00
#
_symmetry.space_group_name_H-M   'P 1'
#
loop_
_entity.id
_entity.type
_entity.pdbx_description
1 polymer ?
#
loop_
_entity_poly.entity_id
_entity_poly.type
_entity_poly.pdbx_seq_one_letter_code
_entity_poly.pdbx_strand_id
1 'polypeptide(L)'
;LDLRDIPVVYINMNKHVERRERIESYINQIGFKNKIRVEGVEHPDGARAGCALAQHNALHEIDPPFIILEDDATPINFDPIISVPDDMDALYLGISSWGRMNSHSGPFVQYDRVDNNLLRVYNMLGTHAILYWSKEYVYVCEKIAYHHHNINEHVDIGFTDAQKYFNVYTFDQPLFFQTSSNGTNQKLTSYPTHECFTHMKSYWLPTSVY
;
A
#
# COMPACT_ATOMS: atom_id res chain seq x y z
N LEU A 1 13.94 5.35 12.13
CA LEU A 1 12.90 4.36 12.39
C LEU A 1 13.42 2.98 12.00
N ASP A 2 13.27 1.99 12.89
CA ASP A 2 13.52 0.58 12.56
C ASP A 2 12.18 -0.11 12.28
N LEU A 3 11.93 -0.49 11.03
CA LEU A 3 10.68 -1.12 10.60
C LEU A 3 10.41 -2.46 11.29
N ARG A 4 11.44 -3.15 11.80
CA ARG A 4 11.29 -4.45 12.48
C ARG A 4 10.58 -4.32 13.83
N ASP A 5 10.58 -3.12 14.42
CA ASP A 5 9.88 -2.82 15.67
C ASP A 5 8.40 -2.51 15.47
N ILE A 6 8.00 -2.24 14.21
CA ILE A 6 6.61 -1.97 13.84
C ILE A 6 5.86 -3.28 13.64
N PRO A 7 4.67 -3.46 14.23
CA PRO A 7 3.84 -4.64 13.96
C PRO A 7 3.47 -4.78 12.49
N VAL A 8 3.50 -6.00 11.98
CA VAL A 8 3.07 -6.33 10.62
C VAL A 8 1.74 -7.07 10.65
N VAL A 9 0.75 -6.51 9.98
CA VAL A 9 -0.50 -7.17 9.63
C VAL A 9 -0.38 -7.67 8.20
N TYR A 10 -0.60 -8.96 7.94
CA TYR A 10 -0.60 -9.45 6.57
C TYR A 10 -1.92 -10.09 6.19
N ILE A 11 -2.39 -9.77 4.98
CA ILE A 11 -3.66 -10.25 4.44
C ILE A 11 -3.40 -11.47 3.57
N ASN A 12 -4.07 -12.59 3.86
CA ASN A 12 -3.94 -13.81 3.06
C ASN A 12 -5.21 -14.65 3.13
N MET A 13 -5.71 -15.10 1.98
CA MET A 13 -6.86 -16.01 1.88
C MET A 13 -6.46 -17.41 2.34
N ASN A 14 -7.35 -18.10 3.08
CA ASN A 14 -7.10 -19.45 3.60
C ASN A 14 -6.71 -20.45 2.53
N LYS A 15 -7.28 -20.35 1.34
CA LYS A 15 -6.99 -21.24 0.20
C LYS A 15 -5.62 -21.04 -0.43
N HIS A 16 -4.94 -19.91 -0.16
CA HIS A 16 -3.63 -19.58 -0.73
C HIS A 16 -2.48 -19.92 0.24
N VAL A 17 -2.34 -21.19 0.59
CA VAL A 17 -1.36 -21.67 1.58
C VAL A 17 0.08 -21.35 1.17
N GLU A 18 0.46 -21.60 -0.09
CA GLU A 18 1.81 -21.30 -0.60
C GLU A 18 2.16 -19.82 -0.52
N ARG A 19 1.19 -18.93 -0.80
CA ARG A 19 1.39 -17.49 -0.65
C ARG A 19 1.59 -17.10 0.81
N ARG A 20 0.83 -17.73 1.73
CA ARG A 20 1.01 -17.54 3.16
C ARG A 20 2.40 -17.95 3.62
N GLU A 21 2.84 -19.15 3.29
CA GLU A 21 4.17 -19.64 3.67
C GLU A 21 5.28 -18.73 3.14
N ARG A 22 5.13 -18.22 1.93
CA ARG A 22 6.08 -17.30 1.33
C ARG A 22 6.13 -15.95 2.07
N ILE A 23 4.99 -15.30 2.31
CA ILE A 23 4.98 -13.99 3.00
C ILE A 23 5.47 -14.14 4.45
N GLU A 24 5.09 -15.20 5.15
CA GLU A 24 5.60 -15.49 6.50
C GLU A 24 7.11 -15.74 6.52
N SER A 25 7.64 -16.41 5.50
CA SER A 25 9.08 -16.57 5.33
C SER A 25 9.79 -15.23 5.20
N TYR A 26 9.27 -14.31 4.38
CA TYR A 26 9.83 -12.97 4.24
C TYR A 26 9.75 -12.16 5.53
N ILE A 27 8.62 -12.17 6.22
CA ILE A 27 8.44 -11.49 7.51
C ILE A 27 9.47 -11.98 8.54
N ASN A 28 9.68 -13.31 8.59
CA ASN A 28 10.66 -13.91 9.50
C ASN A 28 12.11 -13.59 9.09
N GLN A 29 12.45 -13.63 7.79
CA GLN A 29 13.79 -13.31 7.28
C GLN A 29 14.17 -11.85 7.53
N ILE A 30 13.23 -10.92 7.37
CA ILE A 30 13.42 -9.51 7.69
C ILE A 30 13.61 -9.31 9.19
N GLY A 31 12.99 -10.15 10.02
CA GLY A 31 13.07 -10.09 11.47
C GLY A 31 12.03 -9.18 12.12
N PHE A 32 10.86 -9.01 11.51
CA PHE A 32 9.74 -8.32 12.16
C PHE A 32 9.36 -9.02 13.47
N LYS A 33 9.26 -8.25 14.57
CA LYS A 33 9.07 -8.78 15.93
C LYS A 33 7.63 -9.26 16.18
N ASN A 34 6.66 -8.57 15.59
CA ASN A 34 5.24 -8.86 15.79
C ASN A 34 4.56 -9.02 14.44
N LYS A 35 3.80 -10.12 14.28
CA LYS A 35 3.03 -10.37 13.06
C LYS A 35 1.62 -10.83 13.41
N ILE A 36 0.64 -10.32 12.67
CA ILE A 36 -0.78 -10.65 12.78
C ILE A 36 -1.26 -11.06 11.39
N ARG A 37 -1.98 -12.17 11.29
CA ARG A 37 -2.63 -12.56 10.04
C ARG A 37 -4.08 -12.13 10.06
N VAL A 38 -4.49 -11.43 9.01
CA VAL A 38 -5.90 -11.15 8.70
C VAL A 38 -6.32 -12.04 7.54
N GLU A 39 -7.44 -12.72 7.69
CA GLU A 39 -7.98 -13.57 6.63
C GLU A 39 -8.50 -12.72 5.48
N GLY A 40 -8.04 -13.02 4.26
CA GLY A 40 -8.58 -12.45 3.03
C GLY A 40 -10.02 -12.94 2.79
N VAL A 41 -10.87 -12.06 2.30
CA VAL A 41 -12.29 -12.32 2.17
C VAL A 41 -12.66 -12.83 0.77
N GLU A 42 -13.32 -13.96 0.70
CA GLU A 42 -14.01 -14.43 -0.50
C GLU A 42 -15.44 -13.85 -0.50
N HIS A 43 -15.70 -12.87 -1.37
CA HIS A 43 -16.93 -12.11 -1.35
C HIS A 43 -17.85 -12.52 -2.52
N PRO A 44 -19.17 -12.66 -2.31
CA PRO A 44 -20.13 -13.03 -3.37
C PRO A 44 -20.18 -12.03 -4.51
N ASP A 45 -19.96 -10.73 -4.24
CA ASP A 45 -19.94 -9.67 -5.26
C ASP A 45 -18.60 -9.59 -6.00
N GLY A 46 -17.61 -10.43 -5.64
CA GLY A 46 -16.35 -10.58 -6.37
C GLY A 46 -15.11 -10.09 -5.62
N ALA A 47 -13.98 -10.17 -6.31
CA ALA A 47 -12.67 -9.97 -5.71
C ALA A 47 -12.44 -8.53 -5.21
N ARG A 48 -13.04 -7.51 -5.85
CA ARG A 48 -12.89 -6.10 -5.44
C ARG A 48 -13.49 -5.86 -4.07
N ALA A 49 -14.75 -6.29 -3.87
CA ALA A 49 -15.43 -6.18 -2.59
C ALA A 49 -14.71 -6.99 -1.51
N GLY A 50 -14.22 -8.19 -1.84
CA GLY A 50 -13.44 -9.02 -0.92
C GLY A 50 -12.12 -8.37 -0.50
N CYS A 51 -11.40 -7.79 -1.46
CA CYS A 51 -10.15 -7.05 -1.19
C CYS A 51 -10.41 -5.85 -0.29
N ALA A 52 -11.42 -5.03 -0.61
CA ALA A 52 -11.77 -3.86 0.19
C ALA A 52 -12.18 -4.23 1.62
N LEU A 53 -12.97 -5.30 1.80
CA LEU A 53 -13.35 -5.78 3.13
C LEU A 53 -12.15 -6.34 3.91
N ALA A 54 -11.23 -7.03 3.25
CA ALA A 54 -10.01 -7.53 3.88
C ALA A 54 -9.09 -6.37 4.34
N GLN A 55 -8.96 -5.32 3.53
CA GLN A 55 -8.24 -4.10 3.91
C GLN A 55 -8.93 -3.39 5.10
N HIS A 56 -10.26 -3.28 5.08
CA HIS A 56 -11.03 -2.75 6.22
C HIS A 56 -10.73 -3.52 7.51
N ASN A 57 -10.80 -4.85 7.46
CA ASN A 57 -10.53 -5.70 8.62
C ASN A 57 -9.09 -5.53 9.12
N ALA A 58 -8.11 -5.44 8.22
CA ALA A 58 -6.71 -5.24 8.57
C ALA A 58 -6.46 -3.87 9.22
N LEU A 59 -7.11 -2.82 8.74
CA LEU A 59 -7.02 -1.47 9.32
C LEU A 59 -7.65 -1.37 10.70
N HIS A 60 -8.61 -2.24 11.01
CA HIS A 60 -9.30 -2.28 12.30
C HIS A 60 -8.62 -3.16 13.35
N GLU A 61 -7.62 -3.96 12.97
CA GLU A 61 -7.04 -5.00 13.82
C GLU A 61 -6.22 -4.44 14.98
N ILE A 62 -5.45 -3.38 14.75
CA ILE A 62 -4.60 -2.75 15.77
C ILE A 62 -4.50 -1.23 15.60
N ASP A 63 -4.15 -0.55 16.70
CA ASP A 63 -3.82 0.88 16.66
C ASP A 63 -2.50 1.14 15.91
N PRO A 64 -2.38 2.23 15.11
CA PRO A 64 -1.11 2.60 14.48
C PRO A 64 -0.03 3.01 15.50
N PRO A 65 1.27 2.87 15.17
CA PRO A 65 1.76 2.52 13.83
C PRO A 65 1.77 1.01 13.56
N PHE A 66 1.46 0.62 12.32
CA PHE A 66 1.58 -0.75 11.82
C PHE A 66 1.81 -0.80 10.31
N ILE A 67 2.30 -1.94 9.82
CA ILE A 67 2.48 -2.19 8.38
C ILE A 67 1.42 -3.19 7.92
N ILE A 68 0.72 -2.90 6.82
CA ILE A 68 -0.08 -3.90 6.11
C ILE A 68 0.72 -4.42 4.92
N LEU A 69 0.80 -5.75 4.79
CA LEU A 69 1.34 -6.45 3.63
C LEU A 69 0.26 -7.34 3.00
N GLU A 70 0.12 -7.28 1.69
CA GLU A 70 -0.61 -8.32 0.95
C GLU A 70 0.29 -9.54 0.74
N ASP A 71 -0.30 -10.73 0.61
CA ASP A 71 0.46 -11.99 0.55
C ASP A 71 1.27 -12.18 -0.74
N ASP A 72 1.20 -11.23 -1.68
CA ASP A 72 2.03 -11.13 -2.87
C ASP A 72 3.08 -10.00 -2.81
N ALA A 73 3.19 -9.31 -1.69
CA ALA A 73 4.27 -8.38 -1.44
C ALA A 73 5.60 -9.13 -1.28
N THR A 74 6.59 -8.76 -2.09
CA THR A 74 7.92 -9.38 -2.09
C THR A 74 8.97 -8.33 -1.78
N PRO A 75 9.86 -8.54 -0.79
CA PRO A 75 10.90 -7.57 -0.44
C PRO A 75 11.95 -7.46 -1.55
N ILE A 76 12.42 -6.22 -1.77
CA ILE A 76 13.48 -5.91 -2.73
C ILE A 76 14.53 -5.07 -2.01
N ASN A 77 15.76 -5.57 -1.89
CA ASN A 77 16.87 -4.83 -1.26
C ASN A 77 16.45 -4.15 0.05
N PHE A 78 15.75 -4.89 0.89
CA PHE A 78 15.11 -4.35 2.08
C PHE A 78 16.13 -3.84 3.10
N ASP A 79 16.09 -2.54 3.39
CA ASP A 79 16.78 -1.94 4.54
C ASP A 79 15.72 -1.63 5.61
N PRO A 80 15.80 -2.23 6.80
CA PRO A 80 14.84 -1.97 7.86
C PRO A 80 15.02 -0.60 8.51
N ILE A 81 16.17 0.05 8.37
CA ILE A 81 16.46 1.35 8.99
C ILE A 81 16.18 2.46 8.00
N ILE A 82 15.15 3.23 8.26
CA ILE A 82 14.70 4.30 7.37
C ILE A 82 14.64 5.65 8.07
N SER A 83 14.79 6.71 7.29
CA SER A 83 14.50 8.09 7.69
C SER A 83 13.16 8.51 7.11
N VAL A 84 12.30 9.10 7.93
CA VAL A 84 10.96 9.56 7.53
C VAL A 84 10.70 10.95 8.13
N PRO A 85 9.86 11.78 7.50
CA PRO A 85 9.43 13.06 8.07
C PRO A 85 8.63 12.88 9.36
N ASP A 86 8.76 13.85 10.26
CA ASP A 86 8.03 13.85 11.54
C ASP A 86 6.50 14.01 11.35
N ASP A 87 6.09 14.61 10.25
CA ASP A 87 4.69 14.87 9.89
C ASP A 87 4.04 13.77 9.03
N MET A 88 4.71 12.63 8.90
CA MET A 88 4.23 11.51 8.09
C MET A 88 2.92 10.91 8.66
N ASP A 89 1.92 10.77 7.79
CA ASP A 89 0.69 10.02 8.09
C ASP A 89 0.77 8.56 7.63
N ALA A 90 1.41 8.33 6.48
CA ALA A 90 1.66 6.99 5.94
C ALA A 90 2.89 6.96 5.02
N LEU A 91 3.47 5.76 4.88
CA LEU A 91 4.57 5.50 3.95
C LEU A 91 4.26 4.25 3.13
N TYR A 92 4.14 4.41 1.83
CA TYR A 92 4.07 3.31 0.90
C TYR A 92 5.45 2.68 0.74
N LEU A 93 5.60 1.46 1.22
CA LEU A 93 6.82 0.66 1.11
C LEU A 93 6.92 -0.04 -0.24
N GLY A 94 5.80 -0.19 -0.92
CA GLY A 94 5.69 -0.60 -2.31
C GLY A 94 5.15 0.54 -3.15
N ILE A 95 5.51 0.58 -4.44
CA ILE A 95 5.10 1.63 -5.35
C ILE A 95 4.31 1.08 -6.54
N SER A 96 3.54 1.98 -7.17
CA SER A 96 2.88 1.73 -8.45
C SER A 96 3.16 2.88 -9.40
N SER A 97 3.36 2.58 -10.70
CA SER A 97 3.42 3.61 -11.75
C SER A 97 2.04 4.16 -12.12
N TRP A 98 1.00 3.51 -11.62
CA TRP A 98 -0.36 3.88 -11.90
C TRP A 98 -0.90 4.81 -10.82
N GLY A 99 -1.56 5.88 -11.28
CA GLY A 99 -2.27 6.84 -10.46
C GLY A 99 -3.71 7.01 -10.90
N ARG A 100 -4.50 7.66 -10.05
CA ARG A 100 -5.91 7.99 -10.31
C ARG A 100 -6.08 9.49 -10.49
N MET A 101 -6.63 9.93 -11.63
CA MET A 101 -6.88 11.32 -11.91
C MET A 101 -8.12 11.46 -12.82
N ASN A 102 -9.03 12.39 -12.47
CA ASN A 102 -10.25 12.66 -13.25
C ASN A 102 -11.05 11.39 -13.60
N SER A 103 -11.24 10.50 -12.64
CA SER A 103 -11.93 9.22 -12.79
C SER A 103 -11.25 8.19 -13.70
N HIS A 104 -10.01 8.44 -14.12
CA HIS A 104 -9.21 7.51 -14.94
C HIS A 104 -8.00 7.03 -14.16
N SER A 105 -7.63 5.77 -14.38
CA SER A 105 -6.38 5.17 -13.88
C SER A 105 -5.39 5.02 -15.03
N GLY A 106 -4.13 5.34 -14.78
CA GLY A 106 -3.09 5.28 -15.81
C GLY A 106 -1.70 5.65 -15.27
N PRO A 107 -0.69 5.71 -16.14
CA PRO A 107 0.71 5.94 -15.77
C PRO A 107 0.97 7.44 -15.47
N PHE A 108 0.24 8.01 -14.53
CA PHE A 108 0.32 9.43 -14.18
C PHE A 108 0.25 9.65 -12.66
N VAL A 109 1.18 9.07 -11.93
CA VAL A 109 1.33 9.36 -10.49
C VAL A 109 1.82 10.80 -10.32
N GLN A 110 1.12 11.54 -9.46
CA GLN A 110 1.51 12.89 -9.04
C GLN A 110 2.32 12.80 -7.76
N TYR A 111 3.46 13.48 -7.74
CA TYR A 111 4.32 13.51 -6.57
C TYR A 111 5.17 14.79 -6.52
N ASP A 112 5.59 15.14 -5.32
CA ASP A 112 6.64 16.12 -5.06
C ASP A 112 7.86 15.39 -4.49
N ARG A 113 9.05 15.79 -4.96
CA ARG A 113 10.30 15.28 -4.41
C ARG A 113 10.63 16.02 -3.11
N VAL A 114 10.73 15.26 -2.03
CA VAL A 114 11.08 15.80 -0.70
C VAL A 114 12.60 15.86 -0.54
N ASP A 115 13.29 14.75 -0.89
CA ASP A 115 14.74 14.66 -0.89
C ASP A 115 15.23 13.69 -1.98
N ASN A 116 16.48 13.23 -1.88
CA ASN A 116 17.08 12.34 -2.89
C ASN A 116 16.41 10.96 -2.98
N ASN A 117 15.68 10.54 -1.95
CA ASN A 117 15.11 9.18 -1.85
C ASN A 117 13.61 9.17 -1.51
N LEU A 118 13.05 10.29 -1.08
CA LEU A 118 11.68 10.37 -0.58
C LEU A 118 10.82 11.24 -1.48
N LEU A 119 9.63 10.74 -1.77
CA LEU A 119 8.59 11.40 -2.56
C LEU A 119 7.32 11.52 -1.73
N ARG A 120 6.63 12.66 -1.80
CA ARG A 120 5.26 12.80 -1.36
C ARG A 120 4.33 12.48 -2.53
N VAL A 121 3.36 11.58 -2.34
CA VAL A 121 2.44 11.13 -3.40
C VAL A 121 1.03 11.63 -3.14
N TYR A 122 0.26 11.82 -4.22
CA TYR A 122 -1.07 12.41 -4.17
C TYR A 122 -2.17 11.55 -4.79
N ASN A 123 -1.83 10.58 -5.64
CA ASN A 123 -2.81 9.78 -6.36
C ASN A 123 -2.30 8.40 -6.77
N MET A 124 -1.28 7.88 -6.08
CA MET A 124 -0.67 6.59 -6.41
C MET A 124 -1.58 5.44 -6.00
N LEU A 125 -1.85 4.52 -6.94
CA LEU A 125 -2.59 3.28 -6.71
C LEU A 125 -1.72 2.22 -6.02
N GLY A 126 -2.39 1.13 -5.59
CA GLY A 126 -1.75 -0.02 -4.95
C GLY A 126 -1.83 0.02 -3.42
N THR A 127 -1.94 -1.16 -2.82
CA THR A 127 -2.12 -1.34 -1.36
C THR A 127 -1.24 -2.44 -0.79
N HIS A 128 -0.34 -3.00 -1.60
CA HIS A 128 0.36 -4.24 -1.27
C HIS A 128 1.37 -4.14 -0.11
N ALA A 129 1.88 -2.93 0.20
CA ALA A 129 2.80 -2.72 1.31
C ALA A 129 2.74 -1.27 1.78
N ILE A 130 2.10 -1.00 2.92
CA ILE A 130 1.90 0.36 3.45
C ILE A 130 2.17 0.36 4.96
N LEU A 131 3.00 1.28 5.42
CA LEU A 131 3.12 1.67 6.82
C LEU A 131 2.09 2.76 7.10
N TYR A 132 1.17 2.48 7.99
CA TYR A 132 0.18 3.42 8.53
C TYR A 132 0.72 4.01 9.84
N TRP A 133 0.74 5.34 9.93
CA TRP A 133 1.38 6.03 11.04
C TRP A 133 0.40 6.82 11.89
N SER A 134 -0.45 7.67 11.28
CA SER A 134 -1.43 8.47 12.03
C SER A 134 -2.77 7.78 12.19
N LYS A 135 -3.43 8.02 13.33
CA LYS A 135 -4.79 7.49 13.60
C LYS A 135 -5.82 8.07 12.64
N GLU A 136 -5.65 9.33 12.29
CA GLU A 136 -6.53 10.07 11.39
C GLU A 136 -6.53 9.45 9.99
N TYR A 137 -5.35 9.15 9.46
CA TYR A 137 -5.22 8.49 8.16
C TYR A 137 -5.81 7.08 8.17
N VAL A 138 -5.51 6.28 9.21
CA VAL A 138 -6.09 4.94 9.39
C VAL A 138 -7.61 5.00 9.42
N TYR A 139 -8.19 5.91 10.21
CA TYR A 139 -9.65 6.09 10.29
C TYR A 139 -10.28 6.41 8.93
N VAL A 140 -9.67 7.32 8.16
CA VAL A 140 -10.16 7.68 6.82
C VAL A 140 -10.06 6.50 5.86
N CYS A 141 -8.92 5.80 5.84
CA CYS A 141 -8.71 4.61 5.00
C CYS A 141 -9.69 3.48 5.38
N GLU A 142 -9.95 3.27 6.66
CA GLU A 142 -10.95 2.29 7.14
C GLU A 142 -12.35 2.60 6.59
N LYS A 143 -12.80 3.87 6.66
CA LYS A 143 -14.12 4.30 6.12
C LYS A 143 -14.18 4.15 4.60
N ILE A 144 -13.11 4.49 3.90
CA ILE A 144 -12.98 4.30 2.46
C ILE A 144 -13.07 2.81 2.11
N ALA A 145 -12.33 1.95 2.80
CA ALA A 145 -12.32 0.51 2.54
C ALA A 145 -13.72 -0.10 2.74
N TYR A 146 -14.41 0.28 3.82
CA TYR A 146 -15.79 -0.14 4.05
C TYR A 146 -16.75 0.35 2.96
N HIS A 147 -16.62 1.60 2.53
CA HIS A 147 -17.44 2.15 1.43
C HIS A 147 -17.20 1.39 0.13
N HIS A 148 -15.92 1.20 -0.26
CA HIS A 148 -15.54 0.51 -1.51
C HIS A 148 -15.95 -0.95 -1.51
N HIS A 149 -15.96 -1.62 -0.35
CA HIS A 149 -16.56 -2.94 -0.18
C HIS A 149 -18.04 -2.93 -0.60
N ASN A 150 -18.83 -1.98 -0.11
CA ASN A 150 -20.26 -1.91 -0.38
C ASN A 150 -20.61 -1.57 -1.84
N ILE A 151 -19.75 -0.85 -2.55
CA ILE A 151 -19.99 -0.48 -3.96
C ILE A 151 -19.23 -1.37 -4.96
N ASN A 152 -18.56 -2.43 -4.48
CA ASN A 152 -17.74 -3.35 -5.27
C ASN A 152 -16.70 -2.63 -6.16
N GLU A 153 -15.96 -1.69 -5.59
CA GLU A 153 -14.92 -0.93 -6.28
C GLU A 153 -13.54 -1.24 -5.69
N HIS A 154 -12.48 -0.96 -6.43
CA HIS A 154 -11.11 -1.12 -5.98
C HIS A 154 -10.78 -0.16 -4.83
N VAL A 155 -10.30 -0.68 -3.71
CA VAL A 155 -10.02 0.11 -2.49
C VAL A 155 -8.91 1.13 -2.69
N ASP A 156 -7.90 0.82 -3.49
CA ASP A 156 -6.78 1.70 -3.78
C ASP A 156 -7.22 2.98 -4.52
N ILE A 157 -8.30 2.92 -5.30
CA ILE A 157 -8.92 4.10 -5.90
C ILE A 157 -9.36 5.11 -4.83
N GLY A 158 -10.01 4.64 -3.78
CA GLY A 158 -10.42 5.51 -2.67
C GLY A 158 -9.24 6.03 -1.87
N PHE A 159 -8.21 5.22 -1.68
CA PHE A 159 -7.00 5.65 -0.95
C PHE A 159 -6.26 6.78 -1.69
N THR A 160 -6.34 6.85 -3.04
CA THR A 160 -5.78 7.99 -3.77
C THR A 160 -6.45 9.32 -3.41
N ASP A 161 -7.72 9.29 -3.02
CA ASP A 161 -8.40 10.50 -2.58
C ASP A 161 -7.92 10.95 -1.20
N ALA A 162 -7.64 10.02 -0.29
CA ALA A 162 -7.06 10.34 1.00
C ALA A 162 -5.63 10.91 0.89
N GLN A 163 -4.81 10.42 -0.05
CA GLN A 163 -3.43 10.90 -0.26
C GLN A 163 -3.34 12.41 -0.51
N LYS A 164 -4.40 13.04 -1.01
CA LYS A 164 -4.44 14.48 -1.29
C LYS A 164 -4.45 15.35 -0.03
N TYR A 165 -4.98 14.80 1.06
CA TYR A 165 -5.25 15.53 2.31
C TYR A 165 -4.30 15.16 3.45
N PHE A 166 -3.50 14.12 3.27
CA PHE A 166 -2.57 13.59 4.26
C PHE A 166 -1.13 13.60 3.76
N ASN A 167 -0.18 13.56 4.66
CA ASN A 167 1.24 13.50 4.34
C ASN A 167 1.63 12.05 4.05
N VAL A 168 1.35 11.62 2.82
CA VAL A 168 1.62 10.25 2.35
C VAL A 168 2.87 10.24 1.50
N TYR A 169 3.82 9.40 1.89
CA TYR A 169 5.14 9.32 1.27
C TYR A 169 5.39 7.96 0.63
N THR A 170 6.40 7.90 -0.22
CA THR A 170 7.00 6.67 -0.74
C THR A 170 8.49 6.90 -1.01
N PHE A 171 9.25 5.82 -1.14
CA PHE A 171 10.64 5.93 -1.59
C PHE A 171 10.74 5.89 -3.11
N ASP A 172 11.75 6.56 -3.67
CA ASP A 172 12.13 6.44 -5.08
C ASP A 172 12.39 4.97 -5.47
N GLN A 173 13.00 4.22 -4.55
CA GLN A 173 13.17 2.78 -4.68
C GLN A 173 12.29 2.06 -3.66
N PRO A 174 11.34 1.23 -4.10
CA PRO A 174 10.44 0.53 -3.18
C PRO A 174 11.19 -0.50 -2.36
N LEU A 175 10.72 -0.75 -1.14
CA LEU A 175 11.19 -1.85 -0.31
C LEU A 175 10.46 -3.17 -0.64
N PHE A 176 9.27 -3.06 -1.22
CA PHE A 176 8.46 -4.20 -1.66
C PHE A 176 7.93 -3.97 -3.06
N PHE A 177 7.71 -5.06 -3.80
CA PHE A 177 6.91 -5.04 -5.01
C PHE A 177 5.89 -6.19 -5.00
N GLN A 178 4.86 -6.06 -5.81
CA GLN A 178 3.78 -7.04 -5.91
C GLN A 178 4.09 -8.08 -6.99
N THR A 179 4.01 -9.36 -6.65
CA THR A 179 4.37 -10.45 -7.59
C THR A 179 3.25 -10.84 -8.53
N SER A 180 2.00 -10.68 -8.12
CA SER A 180 0.84 -11.00 -8.96
C SER A 180 -0.43 -10.41 -8.38
N SER A 181 -1.15 -9.67 -9.19
CA SER A 181 -2.45 -9.13 -8.78
C SER A 181 -3.56 -10.18 -8.67
N ASN A 182 -3.45 -11.33 -9.33
CA ASN A 182 -4.56 -12.27 -9.45
C ASN A 182 -4.33 -13.64 -8.78
N GLY A 183 -3.23 -13.83 -8.08
CA GLY A 183 -2.92 -15.08 -7.38
C GLY A 183 -2.65 -16.29 -8.28
N THR A 184 -2.88 -16.17 -9.59
CA THR A 184 -2.71 -17.26 -10.55
C THR A 184 -1.44 -17.14 -11.38
N ASN A 185 -0.85 -15.96 -11.46
CA ASN A 185 0.37 -15.69 -12.22
C ASN A 185 1.55 -15.53 -11.27
N GLN A 186 2.46 -16.50 -11.30
CA GLN A 186 3.65 -16.50 -10.45
C GLN A 186 4.81 -15.65 -11.03
N LYS A 187 4.62 -15.02 -12.18
CA LYS A 187 5.64 -14.12 -12.73
C LYS A 187 5.69 -12.84 -11.93
N LEU A 188 6.90 -12.40 -11.63
CA LEU A 188 7.14 -11.07 -11.08
C LEU A 188 6.54 -10.03 -12.01
N THR A 189 5.62 -9.25 -11.50
CA THR A 189 5.14 -8.07 -12.20
C THR A 189 6.20 -6.99 -12.01
N SER A 190 6.79 -6.51 -13.11
CA SER A 190 7.69 -5.37 -13.05
C SER A 190 6.91 -4.16 -12.59
N TYR A 191 7.09 -3.78 -11.36
CA TYR A 191 6.59 -2.51 -10.85
C TYR A 191 7.58 -1.41 -11.19
N PRO A 192 7.11 -0.17 -11.26
CA PRO A 192 7.97 0.94 -11.57
C PRO A 192 9.10 1.04 -10.56
N THR A 193 10.29 1.14 -11.09
CA THR A 193 11.48 1.56 -10.37
C THR A 193 11.47 3.08 -10.24
N HIS A 194 12.41 3.64 -9.51
CA HIS A 194 12.57 5.09 -9.42
C HIS A 194 12.72 5.75 -10.81
N GLU A 195 13.26 5.04 -11.81
CA GLU A 195 13.36 5.54 -13.18
C GLU A 195 11.99 5.84 -13.79
N CYS A 196 10.98 5.05 -13.47
CA CYS A 196 9.61 5.32 -13.92
C CYS A 196 9.08 6.61 -13.29
N PHE A 197 9.39 6.89 -12.03
CA PHE A 197 9.03 8.14 -11.39
C PHE A 197 9.77 9.34 -11.97
N THR A 198 11.05 9.22 -12.27
CA THR A 198 11.85 10.31 -12.85
C THR A 198 11.40 10.70 -14.26
N HIS A 199 10.81 9.76 -15.02
CA HIS A 199 10.26 9.99 -16.34
C HIS A 199 8.79 10.41 -16.33
N MET A 200 8.09 10.23 -15.23
CA MET A 200 6.72 10.70 -15.08
C MET A 200 6.70 12.20 -14.88
N LYS A 201 5.98 12.88 -15.75
CA LYS A 201 5.69 14.29 -15.54
C LYS A 201 4.77 14.41 -14.32
N SER A 202 5.16 15.23 -13.35
CA SER A 202 4.23 15.66 -12.31
C SER A 202 3.08 16.42 -12.98
N TYR A 203 1.85 15.98 -12.72
CA TYR A 203 0.67 16.71 -13.17
C TYR A 203 0.18 17.56 -12.00
N TRP A 204 0.02 18.85 -12.22
CA TRP A 204 -0.57 19.73 -11.23
C TRP A 204 -1.99 19.28 -10.91
N LEU A 205 -2.25 19.07 -9.63
CA LEU A 205 -3.64 19.04 -9.16
C LEU A 205 -4.22 20.42 -9.39
N PRO A 206 -5.39 20.55 -10.01
CA PRO A 206 -6.05 21.85 -10.09
C PRO A 206 -6.22 22.40 -8.66
N THR A 207 -5.73 23.60 -8.42
CA THR A 207 -5.83 24.31 -7.12
C THR A 207 -7.27 24.56 -6.68
N SER A 208 -8.27 24.15 -7.44
CA SER A 208 -9.70 24.28 -7.17
C SER A 208 -10.34 23.10 -6.42
N VAL A 209 -9.55 22.21 -5.84
CA VAL A 209 -10.03 21.06 -5.04
C VAL A 209 -9.75 21.24 -3.54
N TYR A 210 -9.39 22.46 -3.13
CA TYR A 210 -9.26 22.84 -1.70
C TYR A 210 -10.39 23.73 -1.28
#